data_7f0a9e1e79a7dcb77255cc5424e13483
#
_entry.id   7f0a9e1e79a7dcb77255cc5424e13483
#
_cell.length_a   1.000
_cell.length_b   1.000
_cell.length_c   1.000
_cell.angle_alpha   90.00
_cell.angle_beta   90.00
_cell.angle_gamma   90.00
#
_symmetry.space_group_name_H-M   'P 1'
#
loop_
_entity.id
_entity.type
_entity.pdbx_description
1 polymer ?
#
loop_
_entity_poly.entity_id
_entity_poly.type
_entity_poly.pdbx_seq_one_letter_code
_entity_poly.pdbx_strand_id
1 'polypeptide(L)'
;MHKSLARKSLSVGTFLGPYAVCFGMFLVFPLIFGIVMAFSEFTPTSFLPDDVGTLENFTVLFGSNSIARDFWSAVWTTIKFCACIVPLSMLIPLGLALLTNLKPPGYKLFRAMIYVPGIFPLTATGLILMRMFDSHYGWVNNVFGLSIDWFGSVTACWFMIAFLCIWCGIGGNFIIMSAGLENVDKTLYEAAKIDGCNAWQKFLHVTLPGIKPQLFLTLFTTIIGYMNIYGQIFILGSNNPDLNSMKSAVYRIQDLLAGSNPRAFGYAAAMGICLGLIIIVIAVVQLIVTKDRKGGRKHAEGFRQWKESQ
;
A
#
# COMPACT_ATOMS: atom_id res chain seq x y z
N MET A 1 -4.79 20.07 44.41
CA MET A 1 -4.38 19.99 43.01
C MET A 1 -3.49 18.79 42.71
N HIS A 2 -2.49 18.45 43.51
CA HIS A 2 -1.59 17.30 43.32
C HIS A 2 -2.28 15.90 43.25
N LYS A 3 -3.30 15.64 44.12
CA LYS A 3 -4.02 14.35 44.11
C LYS A 3 -4.84 14.09 42.84
N SER A 4 -5.31 15.13 42.15
CA SER A 4 -6.05 14.96 40.88
C SER A 4 -5.13 14.66 39.70
N LEU A 5 -3.92 15.20 39.71
CA LEU A 5 -2.87 14.92 38.70
C LEU A 5 -2.35 13.49 38.84
N ALA A 6 -2.07 13.05 40.07
CA ALA A 6 -1.63 11.66 40.32
C ALA A 6 -2.70 10.61 39.92
N ARG A 7 -3.98 10.90 40.17
CA ARG A 7 -5.08 10.02 39.75
C ARG A 7 -5.26 9.99 38.23
N LYS A 8 -5.08 11.11 37.55
CA LYS A 8 -5.08 11.17 36.07
C LYS A 8 -3.89 10.41 35.47
N SER A 9 -2.67 10.57 36.03
CA SER A 9 -1.49 9.84 35.55
C SER A 9 -1.61 8.35 35.78
N LEU A 10 -2.19 7.91 36.92
CA LEU A 10 -2.43 6.51 37.19
C LEU A 10 -3.45 5.90 36.20
N SER A 11 -4.56 6.61 35.93
CA SER A 11 -5.54 6.18 34.93
C SER A 11 -4.93 6.09 33.54
N VAL A 12 -4.15 7.09 33.12
CA VAL A 12 -3.45 7.06 31.81
C VAL A 12 -2.47 5.90 31.76
N GLY A 13 -1.69 5.66 32.82
CA GLY A 13 -0.76 4.54 32.89
C GLY A 13 -1.46 3.17 32.82
N THR A 14 -2.60 3.01 33.50
CA THR A 14 -3.37 1.75 33.47
C THR A 14 -3.95 1.46 32.08
N PHE A 15 -4.44 2.47 31.35
CA PHE A 15 -5.03 2.27 30.03
C PHE A 15 -3.99 2.20 28.91
N LEU A 16 -2.93 3.01 28.98
CA LEU A 16 -1.87 3.02 27.95
C LEU A 16 -0.76 2.00 28.23
N GLY A 17 -0.57 1.56 29.49
CA GLY A 17 0.49 0.65 29.87
C GLY A 17 0.52 -0.64 29.06
N PRO A 18 -0.56 -1.42 28.99
CA PRO A 18 -0.61 -2.66 28.20
C PRO A 18 -0.28 -2.43 26.72
N TYR A 19 -0.83 -1.35 26.14
CA TYR A 19 -0.53 -0.97 24.77
C TYR A 19 0.96 -0.62 24.59
N ALA A 20 1.54 0.19 25.48
CA ALA A 20 2.93 0.59 25.40
C ALA A 20 3.89 -0.59 25.53
N VAL A 21 3.58 -1.56 26.38
CA VAL A 21 4.36 -2.81 26.52
C VAL A 21 4.28 -3.63 25.24
N CYS A 22 3.08 -3.86 24.69
CA CYS A 22 2.93 -4.60 23.44
C CYS A 22 3.62 -3.85 22.27
N PHE A 23 3.48 -2.54 22.18
CA PHE A 23 4.15 -1.72 21.18
C PHE A 23 5.68 -1.80 21.29
N GLY A 24 6.20 -1.70 22.50
CA GLY A 24 7.63 -1.84 22.76
C GLY A 24 8.16 -3.22 22.39
N MET A 25 7.45 -4.28 22.80
CA MET A 25 7.88 -5.67 22.60
C MET A 25 7.75 -6.15 21.15
N PHE A 26 6.65 -5.80 20.46
CA PHE A 26 6.36 -6.36 19.14
C PHE A 26 6.68 -5.42 17.97
N LEU A 27 6.94 -4.14 18.23
CA LEU A 27 7.30 -3.19 17.17
C LEU A 27 8.68 -2.60 17.40
N VAL A 28 8.91 -1.95 18.57
CA VAL A 28 10.17 -1.23 18.81
C VAL A 28 11.35 -2.18 18.93
N PHE A 29 11.21 -3.26 19.71
CA PHE A 29 12.29 -4.23 19.91
C PHE A 29 12.72 -4.91 18.61
N PRO A 30 11.82 -5.51 17.78
CA PRO A 30 12.21 -6.10 16.49
C PRO A 30 12.80 -5.08 15.52
N LEU A 31 12.33 -3.83 15.53
CA LEU A 31 12.88 -2.77 14.68
C LEU A 31 14.34 -2.46 15.06
N ILE A 32 14.61 -2.24 16.36
CA ILE A 32 15.96 -1.97 16.85
C ILE A 32 16.87 -3.18 16.58
N PHE A 33 16.37 -4.39 16.85
CA PHE A 33 17.12 -5.61 16.61
C PHE A 33 17.44 -5.79 15.12
N GLY A 34 16.49 -5.52 14.22
CA GLY A 34 16.72 -5.54 12.78
C GLY A 34 17.75 -4.51 12.32
N ILE A 35 17.75 -3.31 12.92
CA ILE A 35 18.79 -2.30 12.65
C ILE A 35 20.16 -2.82 13.12
N VAL A 36 20.26 -3.36 14.32
CA VAL A 36 21.51 -3.94 14.83
C VAL A 36 22.02 -5.05 13.92
N MET A 37 21.13 -5.97 13.49
CA MET A 37 21.49 -7.04 12.55
C MET A 37 22.01 -6.52 11.20
N ALA A 38 21.47 -5.43 10.70
CA ALA A 38 21.94 -4.84 9.44
C ALA A 38 23.37 -4.29 9.52
N PHE A 39 23.80 -3.88 10.72
CA PHE A 39 25.15 -3.36 11.01
C PHE A 39 26.03 -4.37 11.75
N SER A 40 25.74 -5.66 11.70
CA SER A 40 26.51 -6.70 12.37
C SER A 40 26.65 -7.94 11.50
N GLU A 41 27.67 -8.76 11.81
CA GLU A 41 27.73 -10.12 11.34
C GLU A 41 26.81 -10.98 12.21
N PHE A 42 25.70 -11.45 11.65
CA PHE A 42 24.77 -12.33 12.35
C PHE A 42 24.67 -13.67 11.65
N THR A 43 24.93 -14.74 12.39
CA THR A 43 24.71 -16.11 11.94
C THR A 43 23.62 -16.76 12.79
N PRO A 44 22.76 -17.62 12.22
CA PRO A 44 21.68 -18.27 12.98
C PRO A 44 22.14 -19.12 14.15
N THR A 45 23.42 -19.46 14.20
CA THR A 45 24.05 -20.29 15.26
C THR A 45 24.46 -19.46 16.48
N SER A 46 24.60 -18.14 16.35
CA SER A 46 24.88 -17.23 17.45
C SER A 46 23.59 -16.58 17.96
N PHE A 47 23.39 -16.58 19.28
CA PHE A 47 22.23 -15.94 19.90
C PHE A 47 22.32 -14.42 19.88
N LEU A 48 23.50 -13.86 19.79
CA LEU A 48 23.78 -12.43 19.72
C LEU A 48 24.59 -12.13 18.46
N PRO A 49 24.42 -10.93 17.89
CA PRO A 49 25.21 -10.51 16.74
C PRO A 49 26.68 -10.41 17.08
N ASP A 50 27.54 -10.97 16.22
CA ASP A 50 28.98 -10.78 16.28
C ASP A 50 29.36 -9.49 15.53
N ASP A 51 30.49 -8.86 15.86
CA ASP A 51 31.04 -7.65 15.22
C ASP A 51 30.00 -6.56 14.90
N VAL A 52 29.41 -5.99 15.94
CA VAL A 52 28.44 -4.90 15.83
C VAL A 52 29.14 -3.61 15.35
N GLY A 53 28.57 -2.97 14.32
CA GLY A 53 29.06 -1.70 13.75
C GLY A 53 29.74 -1.87 12.38
N THR A 54 29.68 -3.05 11.76
CA THR A 54 30.20 -3.26 10.42
C THR A 54 29.25 -2.73 9.33
N LEU A 55 29.80 -2.23 8.25
CA LEU A 55 29.07 -1.85 7.03
C LEU A 55 29.10 -2.93 5.95
N GLU A 56 29.60 -4.12 6.26
CA GLU A 56 29.83 -5.18 5.28
C GLU A 56 28.53 -5.58 4.55
N ASN A 57 27.42 -5.69 5.27
CA ASN A 57 26.13 -6.02 4.67
C ASN A 57 25.69 -4.98 3.61
N PHE A 58 25.97 -3.71 3.86
CA PHE A 58 25.69 -2.64 2.89
C PHE A 58 26.70 -2.64 1.74
N THR A 59 27.97 -2.90 1.98
CA THR A 59 28.97 -3.00 0.90
C THR A 59 28.63 -4.14 -0.06
N VAL A 60 28.13 -5.26 0.45
CA VAL A 60 27.62 -6.37 -0.37
C VAL A 60 26.40 -5.91 -1.17
N LEU A 61 25.47 -5.18 -0.55
CA LEU A 61 24.23 -4.72 -1.20
C LEU A 61 24.45 -3.67 -2.30
N PHE A 62 25.50 -2.84 -2.16
CA PHE A 62 25.88 -1.85 -3.17
C PHE A 62 27.02 -2.30 -4.08
N GLY A 63 27.51 -3.54 -3.90
CA GLY A 63 28.57 -4.14 -4.72
C GLY A 63 28.05 -4.70 -6.05
N SER A 64 28.95 -5.31 -6.83
CA SER A 64 28.64 -5.91 -8.14
C SER A 64 28.33 -7.41 -8.07
N ASN A 65 27.95 -7.93 -6.91
CA ASN A 65 27.64 -9.34 -6.71
C ASN A 65 26.21 -9.71 -7.14
N SER A 66 25.88 -11.00 -7.13
CA SER A 66 24.56 -11.51 -7.51
C SER A 66 23.46 -11.03 -6.54
N ILE A 67 23.74 -10.97 -5.23
CA ILE A 67 22.79 -10.55 -4.20
C ILE A 67 22.33 -9.10 -4.44
N ALA A 68 23.28 -8.19 -4.70
CA ALA A 68 22.99 -6.80 -5.02
C ALA A 68 22.15 -6.67 -6.29
N ARG A 69 22.59 -7.31 -7.36
CA ARG A 69 21.89 -7.24 -8.66
C ARG A 69 20.45 -7.76 -8.56
N ASP A 70 20.26 -8.87 -7.88
CA ASP A 70 18.97 -9.49 -7.69
C ASP A 70 18.03 -8.60 -6.86
N PHE A 71 18.54 -8.01 -5.78
CA PHE A 71 17.76 -7.08 -4.95
C PHE A 71 17.34 -5.83 -5.71
N TRP A 72 18.28 -5.15 -6.38
CA TRP A 72 17.97 -3.93 -7.12
C TRP A 72 17.06 -4.19 -8.31
N SER A 73 17.20 -5.34 -8.98
CA SER A 73 16.27 -5.79 -10.01
C SER A 73 14.86 -5.98 -9.45
N ALA A 74 14.74 -6.59 -8.26
CA ALA A 74 13.46 -6.79 -7.58
C ALA A 74 12.84 -5.45 -7.11
N VAL A 75 13.65 -4.51 -6.60
CA VAL A 75 13.19 -3.14 -6.30
C VAL A 75 12.63 -2.46 -7.54
N TRP A 76 13.34 -2.55 -8.66
CA TRP A 76 12.88 -1.96 -9.93
C TRP A 76 11.59 -2.60 -10.44
N THR A 77 11.48 -3.93 -10.33
CA THR A 77 10.26 -4.68 -10.65
C THR A 77 9.08 -4.22 -9.78
N THR A 78 9.30 -4.02 -8.48
CA THR A 78 8.29 -3.50 -7.55
C THR A 78 7.84 -2.08 -7.93
N ILE A 79 8.78 -1.19 -8.25
CA ILE A 79 8.47 0.18 -8.68
C ILE A 79 7.65 0.19 -9.97
N LYS A 80 8.04 -0.60 -10.98
CA LYS A 80 7.27 -0.74 -12.24
C LYS A 80 5.85 -1.23 -11.97
N PHE A 81 5.71 -2.27 -11.13
CA PHE A 81 4.40 -2.78 -10.74
C PHE A 81 3.56 -1.70 -10.06
N CYS A 82 4.12 -0.98 -9.09
CA CYS A 82 3.43 0.12 -8.43
C CYS A 82 3.00 1.21 -9.42
N ALA A 83 3.87 1.60 -10.33
CA ALA A 83 3.55 2.63 -11.32
C ALA A 83 2.37 2.24 -12.23
N CYS A 84 2.23 0.96 -12.56
CA CYS A 84 1.13 0.45 -13.38
C CYS A 84 -0.16 0.24 -12.58
N ILE A 85 -0.06 -0.32 -11.35
CA ILE A 85 -1.23 -0.78 -10.62
C ILE A 85 -1.90 0.31 -9.77
N VAL A 86 -1.12 1.26 -9.23
CA VAL A 86 -1.63 2.33 -8.36
C VAL A 86 -2.69 3.19 -9.07
N PRO A 87 -2.50 3.65 -10.31
CA PRO A 87 -3.53 4.41 -11.01
C PRO A 87 -4.85 3.64 -11.14
N LEU A 88 -4.81 2.36 -11.49
CA LEU A 88 -6.00 1.50 -11.61
C LEU A 88 -6.68 1.31 -10.25
N SER A 89 -5.89 1.07 -9.20
CA SER A 89 -6.38 0.91 -7.82
C SER A 89 -6.93 2.21 -7.22
N MET A 90 -6.70 3.35 -7.85
CA MET A 90 -7.31 4.63 -7.51
C MET A 90 -8.55 4.91 -8.36
N LEU A 91 -8.46 4.73 -9.68
CA LEU A 91 -9.50 5.10 -10.63
C LEU A 91 -10.74 4.21 -10.51
N ILE A 92 -10.55 2.89 -10.35
CA ILE A 92 -11.67 1.94 -10.27
C ILE A 92 -12.53 2.19 -9.01
N PRO A 93 -11.98 2.25 -7.78
CA PRO A 93 -12.78 2.56 -6.60
C PRO A 93 -13.39 3.96 -6.64
N LEU A 94 -12.70 4.97 -7.22
CA LEU A 94 -13.24 6.31 -7.39
C LEU A 94 -14.46 6.30 -8.32
N GLY A 95 -14.38 5.62 -9.46
CA GLY A 95 -15.49 5.46 -10.38
C GLY A 95 -16.71 4.82 -9.72
N LEU A 96 -16.49 3.72 -8.96
CA LEU A 96 -17.55 3.05 -8.21
C LEU A 96 -18.12 3.94 -7.09
N ALA A 97 -17.29 4.72 -6.40
CA ALA A 97 -17.74 5.65 -5.38
C ALA A 97 -18.59 6.78 -5.98
N LEU A 98 -18.22 7.31 -7.15
CA LEU A 98 -19.03 8.30 -7.88
C LEU A 98 -20.37 7.71 -8.30
N LEU A 99 -20.39 6.50 -8.87
CA LEU A 99 -21.62 5.83 -9.29
C LEU A 99 -22.56 5.56 -8.10
N THR A 100 -22.03 5.07 -6.99
CA THR A 100 -22.87 4.79 -5.79
C THR A 100 -23.31 6.06 -5.08
N ASN A 101 -22.58 7.18 -5.24
CA ASN A 101 -22.97 8.48 -4.70
C ASN A 101 -24.20 9.09 -5.40
N LEU A 102 -24.50 8.66 -6.62
CA LEU A 102 -25.74 9.00 -7.34
C LEU A 102 -26.98 8.32 -6.73
N LYS A 103 -26.77 7.40 -5.76
CA LYS A 103 -27.83 6.63 -5.06
C LYS A 103 -28.82 5.92 -5.99
N PRO A 104 -28.35 5.16 -7.00
CA PRO A 104 -29.23 4.37 -7.84
C PRO A 104 -30.02 3.35 -6.99
N PRO A 105 -31.16 2.83 -7.48
CA PRO A 105 -31.91 1.81 -6.76
C PRO A 105 -31.00 0.63 -6.44
N GLY A 106 -31.02 0.17 -5.18
CA GLY A 106 -30.14 -0.91 -4.70
C GLY A 106 -28.72 -0.49 -4.32
N TYR A 107 -28.36 0.80 -4.31
CA TYR A 107 -26.99 1.28 -4.03
C TYR A 107 -26.38 0.73 -2.72
N LYS A 108 -27.21 0.46 -1.71
CA LYS A 108 -26.74 -0.12 -0.43
C LYS A 108 -26.20 -1.54 -0.61
N LEU A 109 -26.86 -2.33 -1.45
CA LEU A 109 -26.42 -3.68 -1.79
C LEU A 109 -25.12 -3.62 -2.62
N PHE A 110 -25.04 -2.72 -3.62
CA PHE A 110 -23.83 -2.50 -4.40
C PHE A 110 -22.62 -2.13 -3.52
N ARG A 111 -22.80 -1.22 -2.54
CA ARG A 111 -21.77 -0.88 -1.57
C ARG A 111 -21.29 -2.11 -0.78
N ALA A 112 -22.21 -2.93 -0.30
CA ALA A 112 -21.86 -4.16 0.40
C ALA A 112 -21.07 -5.12 -0.52
N MET A 113 -21.51 -5.33 -1.76
CA MET A 113 -20.83 -6.20 -2.72
C MET A 113 -19.41 -5.72 -3.07
N ILE A 114 -19.19 -4.40 -3.18
CA ILE A 114 -17.86 -3.83 -3.45
C ILE A 114 -16.91 -4.05 -2.26
N TYR A 115 -17.44 -4.08 -1.04
CA TYR A 115 -16.62 -4.26 0.17
C TYR A 115 -16.25 -5.72 0.46
N VAL A 116 -17.12 -6.66 0.09
CA VAL A 116 -16.96 -8.11 0.36
C VAL A 116 -15.60 -8.67 -0.04
N PRO A 117 -15.01 -8.35 -1.22
CA PRO A 117 -13.70 -8.90 -1.62
C PRO A 117 -12.57 -8.62 -0.63
N GLY A 118 -12.58 -7.45 0.02
CA GLY A 118 -11.56 -7.06 0.98
C GLY A 118 -11.62 -7.79 2.33
N ILE A 119 -12.69 -8.54 2.60
CA ILE A 119 -12.86 -9.31 3.84
C ILE A 119 -12.22 -10.69 3.72
N PHE A 120 -12.13 -11.24 2.51
CA PHE A 120 -11.59 -12.57 2.30
C PHE A 120 -10.07 -12.61 2.52
N PRO A 121 -9.55 -13.68 3.16
CA PRO A 121 -8.11 -13.90 3.27
C PRO A 121 -7.46 -13.97 1.88
N LEU A 122 -6.33 -13.29 1.72
CA LEU A 122 -5.58 -13.24 0.47
C LEU A 122 -5.27 -14.65 -0.08
N THR A 123 -4.86 -15.56 0.79
CA THR A 123 -4.53 -16.95 0.42
C THR A 123 -5.73 -17.69 -0.15
N ALA A 124 -6.89 -17.58 0.49
CA ALA A 124 -8.11 -18.23 0.02
C ALA A 124 -8.53 -17.67 -1.35
N THR A 125 -8.54 -16.33 -1.50
CA THR A 125 -8.88 -15.69 -2.78
C THR A 125 -7.90 -16.07 -3.88
N GLY A 126 -6.60 -16.07 -3.59
CA GLY A 126 -5.56 -16.44 -4.55
C GLY A 126 -5.70 -17.90 -5.02
N LEU A 127 -5.93 -18.83 -4.08
CA LEU A 127 -6.14 -20.25 -4.42
C LEU A 127 -7.41 -20.48 -5.24
N ILE A 128 -8.49 -19.77 -4.92
CA ILE A 128 -9.72 -19.81 -5.73
C ILE A 128 -9.44 -19.33 -7.15
N LEU A 129 -8.75 -18.19 -7.30
CA LEU A 129 -8.37 -17.69 -8.62
C LEU A 129 -7.50 -18.67 -9.39
N MET A 130 -6.51 -19.30 -8.74
CA MET A 130 -5.69 -20.32 -9.39
C MET A 130 -6.53 -21.48 -9.94
N ARG A 131 -7.56 -21.91 -9.21
CA ARG A 131 -8.46 -22.98 -9.66
C ARG A 131 -9.43 -22.51 -10.75
N MET A 132 -9.94 -21.28 -10.66
CA MET A 132 -10.84 -20.74 -11.67
C MET A 132 -10.16 -20.46 -13.00
N PHE A 133 -8.89 -20.05 -12.97
CA PHE A 133 -8.08 -19.68 -14.13
C PHE A 133 -7.03 -20.76 -14.49
N ASP A 134 -7.19 -21.99 -14.01
CA ASP A 134 -6.32 -23.10 -14.41
C ASP A 134 -6.36 -23.31 -15.93
N SER A 135 -5.19 -23.60 -16.55
CA SER A 135 -5.08 -23.71 -18.00
C SER A 135 -5.86 -24.90 -18.59
N HIS A 136 -5.99 -25.98 -17.82
CA HIS A 136 -6.62 -27.23 -18.30
C HIS A 136 -8.05 -27.43 -17.79
N TYR A 137 -8.25 -27.17 -16.50
CA TYR A 137 -9.53 -27.47 -15.84
C TYR A 137 -10.26 -26.22 -15.36
N GLY A 138 -9.69 -25.03 -15.60
CA GLY A 138 -10.24 -23.77 -15.12
C GLY A 138 -11.56 -23.44 -15.78
N TRP A 139 -12.52 -23.04 -14.94
CA TRP A 139 -13.86 -22.65 -15.37
C TRP A 139 -13.82 -21.53 -16.41
N VAL A 140 -12.92 -20.54 -16.25
CA VAL A 140 -12.84 -19.38 -17.14
C VAL A 140 -12.44 -19.78 -18.56
N ASN A 141 -11.38 -20.59 -18.72
CA ASN A 141 -10.98 -21.07 -20.04
C ASN A 141 -12.07 -21.91 -20.71
N ASN A 142 -12.73 -22.79 -19.96
CA ASN A 142 -13.76 -23.67 -20.48
C ASN A 142 -15.03 -22.90 -20.91
N VAL A 143 -15.51 -21.94 -20.13
CA VAL A 143 -16.75 -21.19 -20.44
C VAL A 143 -16.55 -20.24 -21.62
N PHE A 144 -15.38 -19.60 -21.71
CA PHE A 144 -15.09 -18.62 -22.76
C PHE A 144 -14.36 -19.22 -23.97
N GLY A 145 -14.10 -20.52 -23.97
CA GLY A 145 -13.38 -21.20 -25.06
C GLY A 145 -11.95 -20.70 -25.24
N LEU A 146 -11.29 -20.27 -24.13
CA LEU A 146 -9.93 -19.74 -24.15
C LEU A 146 -8.92 -20.88 -23.89
N SER A 147 -7.72 -20.72 -24.43
CA SER A 147 -6.58 -21.63 -24.18
C SER A 147 -5.38 -20.87 -23.59
N ILE A 148 -5.65 -19.99 -22.61
CA ILE A 148 -4.64 -19.13 -22.02
C ILE A 148 -4.01 -19.84 -20.82
N ASP A 149 -2.67 -19.91 -20.80
CA ASP A 149 -1.92 -20.27 -19.61
C ASP A 149 -1.67 -19.03 -18.75
N TRP A 150 -2.62 -18.78 -17.83
CA TRP A 150 -2.65 -17.58 -16.99
C TRP A 150 -1.47 -17.48 -16.01
N PHE A 151 -0.92 -18.60 -15.59
CA PHE A 151 0.13 -18.65 -14.59
C PHE A 151 1.50 -19.06 -15.14
N GLY A 152 1.56 -19.74 -16.27
CA GLY A 152 2.81 -20.12 -16.94
C GLY A 152 3.45 -18.97 -17.73
N SER A 153 2.65 -18.06 -18.27
CA SER A 153 3.15 -16.86 -18.94
C SER A 153 3.40 -15.72 -17.95
N VAL A 154 4.58 -15.08 -17.99
CA VAL A 154 4.93 -13.93 -17.12
C VAL A 154 3.91 -12.79 -17.26
N THR A 155 3.53 -12.44 -18.48
CA THR A 155 2.59 -11.33 -18.73
C THR A 155 1.21 -11.63 -18.19
N ALA A 156 0.68 -12.84 -18.45
CA ALA A 156 -0.63 -13.24 -17.94
C ALA A 156 -0.63 -13.35 -16.41
N CYS A 157 0.44 -13.87 -15.82
CA CYS A 157 0.60 -13.97 -14.38
C CYS A 157 0.63 -12.58 -13.72
N TRP A 158 1.34 -11.59 -14.29
CA TRP A 158 1.28 -10.21 -13.83
C TRP A 158 -0.10 -9.60 -13.89
N PHE A 159 -0.87 -9.91 -14.95
CA PHE A 159 -2.26 -9.49 -15.05
C PHE A 159 -3.10 -10.09 -13.92
N MET A 160 -2.92 -11.38 -13.61
CA MET A 160 -3.64 -12.05 -12.52
C MET A 160 -3.25 -11.50 -11.14
N ILE A 161 -1.97 -11.19 -10.92
CA ILE A 161 -1.50 -10.55 -9.69
C ILE A 161 -2.13 -9.16 -9.55
N ALA A 162 -2.14 -8.38 -10.63
CA ALA A 162 -2.77 -7.05 -10.65
C ALA A 162 -4.28 -7.12 -10.39
N PHE A 163 -4.97 -8.09 -11.01
CA PHE A 163 -6.39 -8.34 -10.78
C PHE A 163 -6.67 -8.67 -9.32
N LEU A 164 -5.90 -9.60 -8.72
CA LEU A 164 -6.03 -9.95 -7.30
C LEU A 164 -5.80 -8.75 -6.38
N CYS A 165 -4.78 -7.94 -6.66
CA CYS A 165 -4.48 -6.73 -5.90
C CYS A 165 -5.63 -5.72 -5.92
N ILE A 166 -6.17 -5.44 -7.11
CA ILE A 166 -7.30 -4.51 -7.27
C ILE A 166 -8.54 -5.09 -6.59
N TRP A 167 -8.85 -6.36 -6.85
CA TRP A 167 -10.01 -7.04 -6.32
C TRP A 167 -10.07 -7.01 -4.79
N CYS A 168 -8.98 -7.39 -4.11
CA CYS A 168 -8.89 -7.36 -2.66
C CYS A 168 -8.82 -5.93 -2.08
N GLY A 169 -8.17 -5.00 -2.80
CA GLY A 169 -7.95 -3.63 -2.34
C GLY A 169 -9.12 -2.68 -2.60
N ILE A 170 -10.05 -3.04 -3.49
CA ILE A 170 -11.12 -2.14 -3.97
C ILE A 170 -12.01 -1.61 -2.85
N GLY A 171 -12.38 -2.47 -1.90
CA GLY A 171 -13.31 -2.13 -0.82
C GLY A 171 -12.76 -1.03 0.11
N GLY A 172 -11.50 -1.14 0.54
CA GLY A 172 -10.87 -0.16 1.41
C GLY A 172 -10.78 1.23 0.78
N ASN A 173 -10.27 1.30 -0.45
CA ASN A 173 -10.14 2.53 -1.21
C ASN A 173 -11.53 3.16 -1.52
N PHE A 174 -12.50 2.33 -1.86
CA PHE A 174 -13.88 2.74 -2.11
C PHE A 174 -14.51 3.42 -0.88
N ILE A 175 -14.34 2.86 0.33
CA ILE A 175 -14.90 3.44 1.56
C ILE A 175 -14.32 4.82 1.83
N ILE A 176 -13.00 4.98 1.74
CA ILE A 176 -12.33 6.27 1.99
C ILE A 176 -12.84 7.32 0.99
N MET A 177 -12.93 6.96 -0.29
CA MET A 177 -13.40 7.86 -1.33
C MET A 177 -14.89 8.18 -1.20
N SER A 178 -15.73 7.19 -0.88
CA SER A 178 -17.17 7.39 -0.65
C SER A 178 -17.43 8.33 0.52
N ALA A 179 -16.73 8.15 1.64
CA ALA A 179 -16.82 9.05 2.78
C ALA A 179 -16.37 10.49 2.40
N GLY A 180 -15.34 10.61 1.56
CA GLY A 180 -14.93 11.91 1.02
C GLY A 180 -16.03 12.58 0.21
N LEU A 181 -16.67 11.85 -0.70
CA LEU A 181 -17.75 12.35 -1.53
C LEU A 181 -18.99 12.79 -0.74
N GLU A 182 -19.32 12.07 0.32
CA GLU A 182 -20.44 12.41 1.21
C GLU A 182 -20.19 13.70 2.02
N ASN A 183 -18.91 14.05 2.26
CA ASN A 183 -18.51 15.25 3.00
C ASN A 183 -18.36 16.51 2.12
N VAL A 184 -18.52 16.42 0.81
CA VAL A 184 -18.51 17.59 -0.06
C VAL A 184 -19.79 18.39 0.16
N ASP A 185 -19.65 19.70 0.40
CA ASP A 185 -20.79 20.59 0.63
C ASP A 185 -21.72 20.62 -0.60
N LYS A 186 -22.99 20.31 -0.36
CA LYS A 186 -24.02 20.30 -1.40
C LYS A 186 -24.26 21.68 -2.01
N THR A 187 -24.06 22.74 -1.24
CA THR A 187 -24.23 24.13 -1.71
C THR A 187 -23.28 24.44 -2.87
N LEU A 188 -22.09 23.84 -2.90
CA LEU A 188 -21.15 23.99 -4.02
C LEU A 188 -21.68 23.37 -5.31
N TYR A 189 -22.41 22.25 -5.23
CA TYR A 189 -23.05 21.64 -6.39
C TYR A 189 -24.24 22.46 -6.89
N GLU A 190 -24.99 23.08 -5.98
CA GLU A 190 -26.11 23.95 -6.30
C GLU A 190 -25.61 25.23 -6.99
N ALA A 191 -24.58 25.87 -6.44
CA ALA A 191 -23.93 27.03 -7.07
C ALA A 191 -23.42 26.71 -8.48
N ALA A 192 -22.68 25.59 -8.62
CA ALA A 192 -22.21 25.15 -9.94
C ALA A 192 -23.33 24.78 -10.91
N LYS A 193 -24.53 24.43 -10.43
CA LYS A 193 -25.71 24.21 -11.27
C LYS A 193 -26.31 25.55 -11.75
N ILE A 194 -26.35 26.56 -10.90
CA ILE A 194 -26.77 27.91 -11.24
C ILE A 194 -25.85 28.54 -12.28
N ASP A 195 -24.51 28.32 -12.11
CA ASP A 195 -23.48 28.78 -13.05
C ASP A 195 -23.49 28.03 -14.41
N GLY A 196 -24.42 27.08 -14.61
CA GLY A 196 -24.57 26.33 -15.88
C GLY A 196 -23.48 25.23 -16.07
N CYS A 197 -22.73 24.86 -15.05
CA CYS A 197 -21.68 23.82 -15.15
C CYS A 197 -22.27 22.48 -15.58
N ASN A 198 -21.64 21.83 -16.55
CA ASN A 198 -21.95 20.45 -16.94
C ASN A 198 -21.38 19.44 -15.92
N ALA A 199 -21.68 18.13 -16.07
CA ALA A 199 -21.26 17.08 -15.14
C ALA A 199 -19.74 16.97 -15.01
N TRP A 200 -18.99 17.12 -16.12
CA TRP A 200 -17.53 17.05 -16.13
C TRP A 200 -16.89 18.26 -15.44
N GLN A 201 -17.44 19.46 -15.64
CA GLN A 201 -17.00 20.67 -14.96
C GLN A 201 -17.24 20.58 -13.44
N LYS A 202 -18.41 20.07 -13.01
CA LYS A 202 -18.71 19.81 -11.59
C LYS A 202 -17.73 18.81 -10.99
N PHE A 203 -17.41 17.73 -11.71
CA PHE A 203 -16.42 16.75 -11.27
C PHE A 203 -15.05 17.40 -11.07
N LEU A 204 -14.55 18.17 -12.05
CA LEU A 204 -13.20 18.75 -11.98
C LEU A 204 -13.08 19.90 -10.98
N HIS A 205 -14.13 20.76 -10.83
CA HIS A 205 -14.03 21.99 -10.05
C HIS A 205 -14.66 21.89 -8.65
N VAL A 206 -15.56 20.95 -8.42
CA VAL A 206 -16.23 20.76 -7.12
C VAL A 206 -15.84 19.44 -6.50
N THR A 207 -16.11 18.32 -7.20
CA THR A 207 -15.94 16.97 -6.62
C THR A 207 -14.46 16.66 -6.35
N LEU A 208 -13.62 16.73 -7.38
CA LEU A 208 -12.21 16.36 -7.28
C LEU A 208 -11.42 17.21 -6.26
N PRO A 209 -11.59 18.55 -6.21
CA PRO A 209 -11.00 19.35 -5.16
C PRO A 209 -11.56 19.05 -3.76
N GLY A 210 -12.85 18.74 -3.66
CA GLY A 210 -13.54 18.44 -2.40
C GLY A 210 -13.03 17.15 -1.74
N ILE A 211 -12.75 16.10 -2.52
CA ILE A 211 -12.25 14.81 -2.04
C ILE A 211 -10.72 14.68 -2.07
N LYS A 212 -10.01 15.77 -2.35
CA LYS A 212 -8.56 15.77 -2.50
C LYS A 212 -7.82 15.16 -1.29
N PRO A 213 -8.19 15.45 -0.02
CA PRO A 213 -7.54 14.84 1.13
C PRO A 213 -7.67 13.31 1.14
N GLN A 214 -8.83 12.78 0.76
CA GLN A 214 -9.10 11.34 0.69
C GLN A 214 -8.33 10.67 -0.44
N LEU A 215 -8.23 11.33 -1.60
CA LEU A 215 -7.40 10.85 -2.71
C LEU A 215 -5.93 10.75 -2.31
N PHE A 216 -5.40 11.73 -1.57
CA PHE A 216 -4.02 11.67 -1.10
C PHE A 216 -3.80 10.58 -0.06
N LEU A 217 -4.73 10.44 0.90
CA LEU A 217 -4.67 9.36 1.88
C LEU A 217 -4.68 7.99 1.21
N THR A 218 -5.60 7.78 0.28
CA THR A 218 -5.72 6.52 -0.48
C THR A 218 -4.48 6.27 -1.33
N LEU A 219 -3.96 7.29 -2.03
CA LEU A 219 -2.73 7.19 -2.82
C LEU A 219 -1.54 6.78 -1.93
N PHE A 220 -1.39 7.41 -0.77
CA PHE A 220 -0.32 7.13 0.18
C PHE A 220 -0.36 5.68 0.67
N THR A 221 -1.52 5.24 1.17
CA THR A 221 -1.68 3.89 1.69
C THR A 221 -1.56 2.83 0.59
N THR A 222 -2.02 3.12 -0.63
CA THR A 222 -1.94 2.20 -1.77
C THR A 222 -0.49 2.03 -2.25
N ILE A 223 0.29 3.11 -2.34
CA ILE A 223 1.72 3.04 -2.71
C ILE A 223 2.49 2.21 -1.68
N ILE A 224 2.33 2.51 -0.37
CA ILE A 224 3.00 1.75 0.69
C ILE A 224 2.60 0.28 0.64
N GLY A 225 1.31 -0.02 0.44
CA GLY A 225 0.82 -1.39 0.32
C GLY A 225 1.48 -2.17 -0.82
N TYR A 226 1.56 -1.58 -2.01
CA TYR A 226 2.17 -2.26 -3.16
C TYR A 226 3.69 -2.26 -3.18
N MET A 227 4.35 -1.32 -2.50
CA MET A 227 5.80 -1.41 -2.27
C MET A 227 6.16 -2.61 -1.38
N ASN A 228 5.23 -3.05 -0.54
CA ASN A 228 5.37 -4.23 0.32
C ASN A 228 4.71 -5.50 -0.26
N ILE A 229 4.43 -5.55 -1.56
CA ILE A 229 3.79 -6.71 -2.20
C ILE A 229 4.67 -7.96 -2.08
N TYR A 230 4.09 -9.02 -1.52
CA TYR A 230 4.73 -10.33 -1.36
C TYR A 230 3.73 -11.47 -1.59
N GLY A 231 2.67 -11.54 -0.78
CA GLY A 231 1.75 -12.67 -0.72
C GLY A 231 1.07 -12.98 -2.05
N GLN A 232 0.72 -11.97 -2.84
CA GLN A 232 0.10 -12.14 -4.15
C GLN A 232 1.05 -12.83 -5.14
N ILE A 233 2.31 -12.39 -5.16
CA ILE A 233 3.35 -12.98 -6.01
C ILE A 233 3.68 -14.39 -5.51
N PHE A 234 3.76 -14.59 -4.19
CA PHE A 234 4.03 -15.90 -3.60
C PHE A 234 2.95 -16.91 -3.96
N ILE A 235 1.67 -16.55 -3.91
CA ILE A 235 0.57 -17.47 -4.19
C ILE A 235 0.43 -17.72 -5.69
N LEU A 236 0.35 -16.65 -6.51
CA LEU A 236 0.03 -16.79 -7.94
C LEU A 236 1.26 -17.04 -8.81
N GLY A 237 2.42 -16.49 -8.41
CA GLY A 237 3.67 -16.60 -9.16
C GLY A 237 4.47 -17.86 -8.89
N SER A 238 4.19 -18.62 -7.83
CA SER A 238 4.98 -19.81 -7.42
C SER A 238 5.07 -20.89 -8.50
N ASN A 239 4.07 -21.00 -9.36
CA ASN A 239 4.03 -21.97 -10.45
C ASN A 239 4.58 -21.41 -11.78
N ASN A 240 5.02 -20.15 -11.82
CA ASN A 240 5.57 -19.55 -13.03
C ASN A 240 7.02 -20.00 -13.23
N PRO A 241 7.40 -20.53 -14.41
CA PRO A 241 8.78 -20.97 -14.66
C PRO A 241 9.80 -19.82 -14.59
N ASP A 242 9.39 -18.60 -14.84
CA ASP A 242 10.23 -17.40 -14.74
C ASP A 242 9.91 -16.54 -13.50
N LEU A 243 9.62 -17.20 -12.36
CA LEU A 243 9.33 -16.54 -11.10
C LEU A 243 10.43 -15.52 -10.69
N ASN A 244 11.70 -15.80 -11.03
CA ASN A 244 12.81 -14.93 -10.66
C ASN A 244 12.68 -13.51 -11.24
N SER A 245 12.12 -13.35 -12.43
CA SER A 245 11.85 -12.04 -13.04
C SER A 245 10.68 -11.29 -12.38
N MET A 246 9.84 -12.01 -11.64
CA MET A 246 8.63 -11.51 -11.01
C MET A 246 8.79 -11.17 -9.53
N LYS A 247 9.90 -11.55 -8.89
CA LYS A 247 10.10 -11.33 -7.46
C LYS A 247 10.10 -9.83 -7.15
N SER A 248 9.27 -9.44 -6.16
CA SER A 248 9.31 -8.11 -5.56
C SER A 248 10.50 -7.97 -4.60
N ALA A 249 10.79 -6.75 -4.16
CA ALA A 249 11.83 -6.50 -3.16
C ALA A 249 11.59 -7.29 -1.88
N VAL A 250 10.36 -7.30 -1.36
CA VAL A 250 10.00 -8.07 -0.15
C VAL A 250 10.09 -9.58 -0.40
N TYR A 251 9.69 -10.03 -1.59
CA TYR A 251 9.85 -11.45 -1.96
C TYR A 251 11.33 -11.87 -1.95
N ARG A 252 12.22 -11.03 -2.50
CA ARG A 252 13.65 -11.32 -2.53
C ARG A 252 14.28 -11.37 -1.14
N ILE A 253 13.86 -10.49 -0.24
CA ILE A 253 14.27 -10.53 1.18
C ILE A 253 13.84 -11.86 1.80
N GLN A 254 12.61 -12.28 1.62
CA GLN A 254 12.09 -13.53 2.17
C GLN A 254 12.75 -14.77 1.55
N ASP A 255 13.00 -14.75 0.25
CA ASP A 255 13.68 -15.81 -0.49
C ASP A 255 15.14 -16.01 0.02
N LEU A 256 15.82 -14.91 0.32
CA LEU A 256 17.16 -14.95 0.91
C LEU A 256 17.15 -15.58 2.30
N LEU A 257 16.16 -15.27 3.13
CA LEU A 257 15.99 -15.84 4.46
C LEU A 257 15.64 -17.33 4.43
N ALA A 258 14.93 -17.78 3.39
CA ALA A 258 14.61 -19.20 3.20
C ALA A 258 15.79 -20.01 2.63
N GLY A 259 16.84 -19.35 2.17
CA GLY A 259 18.04 -19.97 1.63
C GLY A 259 19.00 -20.47 2.73
N SER A 260 20.08 -21.13 2.31
CA SER A 260 21.09 -21.71 3.20
C SER A 260 22.29 -20.77 3.45
N ASN A 261 22.19 -19.48 3.15
CA ASN A 261 23.28 -18.54 3.35
C ASN A 261 23.41 -18.20 4.85
N PRO A 262 24.56 -18.46 5.49
CA PRO A 262 24.76 -18.18 6.92
C PRO A 262 24.58 -16.69 7.27
N ARG A 263 24.89 -15.77 6.35
CA ARG A 263 24.76 -14.31 6.54
C ARG A 263 23.44 -13.73 6.02
N ALA A 264 22.45 -14.59 5.70
CA ALA A 264 21.19 -14.17 5.11
C ALA A 264 20.45 -13.13 5.96
N PHE A 265 20.49 -13.25 7.28
CA PHE A 265 19.79 -12.35 8.20
C PHE A 265 20.34 -10.92 8.16
N GLY A 266 21.68 -10.74 8.17
CA GLY A 266 22.31 -9.43 8.05
C GLY A 266 22.02 -8.76 6.70
N TYR A 267 22.15 -9.52 5.61
CA TYR A 267 21.83 -9.02 4.27
C TYR A 267 20.34 -8.68 4.11
N ALA A 268 19.44 -9.51 4.60
CA ALA A 268 18.00 -9.28 4.58
C ALA A 268 17.62 -8.05 5.41
N ALA A 269 18.24 -7.84 6.57
CA ALA A 269 18.05 -6.67 7.40
C ALA A 269 18.51 -5.38 6.68
N ALA A 270 19.70 -5.41 6.04
CA ALA A 270 20.21 -4.29 5.24
C ALA A 270 19.27 -3.97 4.05
N MET A 271 18.80 -5.01 3.34
CA MET A 271 17.80 -4.86 2.26
C MET A 271 16.50 -4.24 2.79
N GLY A 272 16.01 -4.68 3.95
CA GLY A 272 14.82 -4.13 4.60
C GLY A 272 14.96 -2.66 4.94
N ILE A 273 16.12 -2.24 5.48
CA ILE A 273 16.42 -0.81 5.73
C ILE A 273 16.44 -0.02 4.43
N CYS A 274 17.12 -0.50 3.39
CA CYS A 274 17.16 0.18 2.10
C CYS A 274 15.77 0.33 1.48
N LEU A 275 14.95 -0.72 1.51
CA LEU A 275 13.57 -0.66 1.04
C LEU A 275 12.74 0.32 1.88
N GLY A 276 12.88 0.29 3.19
CA GLY A 276 12.21 1.22 4.10
C GLY A 276 12.57 2.68 3.81
N LEU A 277 13.85 2.97 3.56
CA LEU A 277 14.30 4.31 3.17
C LEU A 277 13.70 4.76 1.83
N ILE A 278 13.62 3.88 0.84
CA ILE A 278 12.97 4.17 -0.45
C ILE A 278 11.49 4.52 -0.22
N ILE A 279 10.77 3.74 0.60
CA ILE A 279 9.37 4.00 0.92
C ILE A 279 9.22 5.34 1.66
N ILE A 280 10.09 5.65 2.62
CA ILE A 280 10.10 6.93 3.34
C ILE A 280 10.32 8.09 2.36
N VAL A 281 11.26 7.99 1.45
CA VAL A 281 11.51 9.03 0.43
C VAL A 281 10.25 9.27 -0.41
N ILE A 282 9.62 8.20 -0.91
CA ILE A 282 8.37 8.30 -1.68
C ILE A 282 7.28 8.97 -0.84
N ALA A 283 7.12 8.57 0.42
CA ALA A 283 6.15 9.12 1.36
C ALA A 283 6.38 10.61 1.63
N VAL A 284 7.62 11.01 1.87
CA VAL A 284 8.00 12.42 2.11
C VAL A 284 7.75 13.27 0.86
N VAL A 285 8.15 12.80 -0.31
CA VAL A 285 7.87 13.50 -1.59
C VAL A 285 6.37 13.71 -1.76
N GLN A 286 5.57 12.69 -1.51
CA GLN A 286 4.11 12.78 -1.58
C GLN A 286 3.54 13.80 -0.59
N LEU A 287 4.03 13.82 0.66
CA LEU A 287 3.60 14.78 1.67
C LEU A 287 3.97 16.23 1.29
N ILE A 288 5.16 16.45 0.75
CA ILE A 288 5.62 17.78 0.30
C ILE A 288 4.72 18.29 -0.84
N VAL A 289 4.51 17.47 -1.86
CA VAL A 289 3.64 17.81 -3.00
C VAL A 289 2.20 18.13 -2.56
N THR A 290 1.76 17.50 -1.46
CA THR A 290 0.42 17.74 -0.90
C THR A 290 0.35 19.03 -0.09
N LYS A 291 1.42 19.34 0.67
CA LYS A 291 1.47 20.49 1.59
C LYS A 291 1.50 21.83 0.84
N ASP A 292 2.28 21.96 -0.21
CA ASP A 292 2.45 23.21 -0.96
C ASP A 292 1.13 23.75 -1.54
N ARG A 293 0.19 22.84 -1.84
CA ARG A 293 -1.14 23.23 -2.33
C ARG A 293 -2.09 23.73 -1.22
N LYS A 294 -1.82 23.48 0.08
CA LYS A 294 -2.61 24.00 1.20
C LYS A 294 -2.19 25.42 1.62
N GLY A 295 -0.93 25.78 1.45
CA GLY A 295 -0.39 27.11 1.81
C GLY A 295 -1.02 28.24 0.98
N GLY A 296 -1.19 28.05 -0.31
CA GLY A 296 -1.81 29.05 -1.19
C GLY A 296 -3.27 29.37 -0.90
N ARG A 297 -4.03 28.43 -0.35
CA ARG A 297 -5.45 28.64 -0.01
C ARG A 297 -5.64 29.48 1.25
N LYS A 298 -4.85 29.25 2.30
CA LYS A 298 -4.90 30.07 3.54
C LYS A 298 -4.52 31.54 3.30
N HIS A 299 -3.56 31.78 2.40
CA HIS A 299 -3.22 33.16 2.01
C HIS A 299 -4.33 33.85 1.20
N ALA A 300 -5.02 33.11 0.33
CA ALA A 300 -6.13 33.68 -0.45
C ALA A 300 -7.39 33.95 0.41
N GLU A 301 -7.68 33.10 1.39
CA GLU A 301 -8.79 33.30 2.35
C GLU A 301 -8.48 34.45 3.32
N GLY A 302 -7.26 34.54 3.85
CA GLY A 302 -6.82 35.65 4.69
C GLY A 302 -6.86 36.99 3.95
N PHE A 303 -6.50 37.02 2.66
CA PHE A 303 -6.57 38.21 1.84
C PHE A 303 -8.01 38.63 1.49
N ARG A 304 -8.94 37.68 1.33
CA ARG A 304 -10.38 37.97 1.16
C ARG A 304 -10.99 38.52 2.43
N GLN A 305 -10.75 37.92 3.59
CA GLN A 305 -11.24 38.40 4.88
C GLN A 305 -10.71 39.80 5.22
N TRP A 306 -9.44 40.08 4.86
CA TRP A 306 -8.88 41.43 5.05
C TRP A 306 -9.56 42.46 4.10
N LYS A 307 -9.93 42.08 2.87
CA LYS A 307 -10.66 42.94 1.94
C LYS A 307 -12.11 43.21 2.35
N GLU A 308 -12.76 42.28 3.01
CA GLU A 308 -14.14 42.38 3.49
C GLU A 308 -14.22 43.18 4.81
N SER A 309 -13.09 43.39 5.48
CA SER A 309 -12.99 44.18 6.72
C SER A 309 -12.62 45.64 6.50
N GLN A 310 -12.33 46.06 5.28
CA GLN A 310 -12.07 47.45 4.85
C GLN A 310 -13.28 48.08 4.16
#